data_454f8443a0865084fa81557af8db855e
#
_entry.id   454f8443a0865084fa81557af8db855e
#
_cell.length_a   1.000
_cell.length_b   1.000
_cell.length_c   1.000
_cell.angle_alpha   90.00
_cell.angle_beta   90.00
_cell.angle_gamma   90.00
#
_symmetry.space_group_name_H-M   'P 1'
#
loop_
_entity.id
_entity.type
_entity.pdbx_description
1 polymer ?
#
loop_
_entity_poly.entity_id
_entity_poly.type
_entity_poly.pdbx_seq_one_letter_code
_entity_poly.pdbx_strand_id
1 'polypeptide(L)'
;VGHGATRAALGLETAALGHSLDMANNNFFSHTGSDGQSVGYRATGAGYTWSSVGENIAAGLSLSSVSAVVQAWVGSPGHCANLMRSNYTEIGASKFSNPASNYNVYWTQVFGRPR
;
A
#
# COMPACT_ATOMS: atom_id res chain seq x y z
N VAL A 1 -6.28 9.08 17.87
CA VAL A 1 -6.11 8.93 17.19
C VAL A 1 -6.49 9.59 16.21
N GLY A 2 -6.80 9.53 15.48
CA GLY A 2 -7.17 10.28 14.41
C GLY A 2 -6.55 11.55 14.33
N HIS A 3 -5.87 11.88 15.26
CA HIS A 3 -5.35 13.11 15.27
C HIS A 3 -4.12 13.21 14.55
N GLY A 4 -3.96 12.76 13.60
CA GLY A 4 -2.80 12.82 12.86
C GLY A 4 -2.05 11.53 12.93
N ALA A 5 -1.30 11.23 11.96
CA ALA A 5 -0.53 10.03 11.87
C ALA A 5 0.65 10.10 12.83
N THR A 6 0.97 8.97 13.44
CA THR A 6 2.21 8.81 14.16
C THR A 6 3.36 8.84 13.16
N ARG A 7 4.59 9.01 13.66
CA ARG A 7 5.76 8.92 12.80
C ARG A 7 5.82 7.56 12.09
N ALA A 8 5.46 6.50 12.79
CA ALA A 8 5.42 5.16 12.22
C ALA A 8 4.42 5.07 11.08
N ALA A 9 3.19 5.58 11.27
CA ALA A 9 2.17 5.55 10.24
C ALA A 9 2.57 6.38 9.02
N LEU A 10 3.27 7.50 9.22
CA LEU A 10 3.81 8.29 8.11
C LEU A 10 4.83 7.51 7.31
N GLY A 11 5.64 6.69 7.95
CA GLY A 11 6.57 5.81 7.25
C GLY A 11 5.85 4.79 6.36
N LEU A 12 4.74 4.24 6.85
CA LEU A 12 3.93 3.32 6.05
C LEU A 12 3.28 4.03 4.87
N GLU A 13 2.79 5.25 5.05
CA GLU A 13 2.24 6.04 3.95
C GLU A 13 3.29 6.35 2.90
N THR A 14 4.50 6.69 3.33
CA THR A 14 5.62 6.97 2.44
C THR A 14 5.97 5.74 1.61
N ALA A 15 6.03 4.58 2.24
CA ALA A 15 6.29 3.31 1.54
C ALA A 15 5.17 3.01 0.53
N ALA A 16 3.91 3.24 0.92
CA ALA A 16 2.77 3.01 0.05
C ALA A 16 2.79 3.93 -1.17
N LEU A 17 3.04 5.23 -0.95
CA LEU A 17 3.10 6.18 -2.04
C LEU A 17 4.23 5.86 -3.01
N GLY A 18 5.41 5.54 -2.48
CA GLY A 18 6.55 5.17 -3.33
C GLY A 18 6.23 4.00 -4.24
N HIS A 19 5.51 3.00 -3.74
CA HIS A 19 5.15 1.85 -4.57
C HIS A 19 4.04 2.17 -5.58
N SER A 20 3.04 2.96 -5.20
CA SER A 20 2.01 3.41 -6.15
C SER A 20 2.62 4.25 -7.28
N LEU A 21 3.54 5.16 -6.94
CA LEU A 21 4.29 5.94 -7.93
C LEU A 21 5.08 5.03 -8.87
N ASP A 22 5.77 4.04 -8.32
CA ASP A 22 6.60 3.12 -9.09
C ASP A 22 5.75 2.33 -10.07
N MET A 23 4.65 1.75 -9.60
CA MET A 23 3.74 0.99 -10.46
C MET A 23 3.17 1.86 -11.59
N ALA A 24 2.73 3.07 -11.26
CA ALA A 24 2.13 3.97 -12.23
C ALA A 24 3.13 4.45 -13.28
N ASN A 25 4.32 4.87 -12.84
CA ASN A 25 5.30 5.49 -13.72
C ASN A 25 6.14 4.48 -14.49
N ASN A 26 6.26 3.26 -13.99
CA ASN A 26 6.96 2.18 -14.68
C ASN A 26 6.00 1.14 -15.27
N ASN A 27 4.71 1.42 -15.21
CA ASN A 27 3.64 0.69 -15.88
C ASN A 27 3.65 -0.81 -15.57
N PHE A 28 3.57 -1.16 -14.28
CA PHE A 28 3.45 -2.55 -13.85
C PHE A 28 2.51 -2.66 -12.65
N PHE A 29 2.09 -3.89 -12.35
CA PHE A 29 1.23 -4.16 -11.21
C PHE A 29 1.75 -5.41 -10.51
N SER A 30 2.46 -5.22 -9.40
CA SER A 30 3.10 -6.31 -8.65
C SER A 30 3.46 -5.83 -7.25
N HIS A 31 3.53 -6.76 -6.29
CA HIS A 31 4.07 -6.47 -4.97
C HIS A 31 5.57 -6.18 -5.02
N THR A 32 6.29 -6.76 -5.95
CA THR A 32 7.72 -6.51 -6.12
C THR A 32 7.92 -5.21 -6.89
N GLY A 33 8.76 -4.33 -6.36
CA GLY A 33 9.04 -3.04 -7.00
C GLY A 33 9.89 -3.19 -8.27
N SER A 34 9.99 -2.10 -9.04
CA SER A 34 10.80 -2.08 -10.27
C SER A 34 12.28 -2.33 -9.99
N ASP A 35 12.71 -2.09 -8.76
CA ASP A 35 14.09 -2.37 -8.30
C ASP A 35 14.26 -3.80 -7.77
N GLY A 36 13.22 -4.63 -7.84
CA GLY A 36 13.24 -5.99 -7.33
C GLY A 36 13.02 -6.12 -5.84
N GLN A 37 12.67 -5.03 -5.15
CA GLN A 37 12.57 -5.03 -3.69
C GLN A 37 11.14 -5.26 -3.18
N SER A 38 11.06 -5.76 -1.94
CA SER A 38 9.81 -6.12 -1.28
C SER A 38 9.20 -4.96 -0.51
N VAL A 39 7.98 -5.18 0.03
CA VAL A 39 7.34 -4.24 0.93
C VAL A 39 8.18 -4.00 2.19
N GLY A 40 8.82 -5.04 2.72
CA GLY A 40 9.71 -4.89 3.88
C GLY A 40 10.86 -3.94 3.62
N TYR A 41 11.48 -4.06 2.45
CA TYR A 41 12.56 -3.15 2.06
C TYR A 41 12.05 -1.71 1.98
N ARG A 42 10.89 -1.50 1.37
CA ARG A 42 10.31 -0.16 1.24
C ARG A 42 9.95 0.44 2.60
N ALA A 43 9.38 -0.35 3.50
CA ALA A 43 9.03 0.12 4.84
C ALA A 43 10.28 0.53 5.62
N THR A 44 11.33 -0.28 5.56
CA THR A 44 12.61 0.04 6.21
C THR A 44 13.22 1.30 5.62
N GLY A 45 13.20 1.43 4.30
CA GLY A 45 13.73 2.61 3.62
C GLY A 45 12.97 3.89 3.97
N ALA A 46 11.70 3.78 4.33
CA ALA A 46 10.88 4.90 4.77
C ALA A 46 11.04 5.20 6.27
N GLY A 47 11.92 4.49 6.95
CA GLY A 47 12.19 4.73 8.38
C GLY A 47 11.26 3.96 9.32
N TYR A 48 10.52 2.99 8.83
CA TYR A 48 9.62 2.20 9.66
C TYR A 48 10.34 0.97 10.22
N THR A 49 10.45 0.91 11.53
CA THR A 49 11.04 -0.24 12.21
C THR A 49 9.91 -1.22 12.56
N TRP A 50 9.98 -2.44 12.02
CA TRP A 50 8.85 -3.36 12.08
C TRP A 50 9.25 -4.76 12.52
N SER A 51 8.27 -5.45 13.11
CA SER A 51 8.36 -6.89 13.35
C SER A 51 7.56 -7.65 12.30
N SER A 52 6.56 -7.00 11.68
CA SER A 52 5.72 -7.62 10.67
C SER A 52 5.20 -6.54 9.73
N VAL A 53 5.18 -6.81 8.43
CA VAL A 53 4.59 -5.93 7.42
C VAL A 53 3.85 -6.75 6.38
N GLY A 54 2.86 -6.12 5.75
CA GLY A 54 2.13 -6.72 4.65
C GLY A 54 1.61 -5.66 3.71
N GLU A 55 1.04 -6.07 2.59
CA GLU A 55 0.64 -5.12 1.56
C GLU A 55 -0.58 -5.61 0.80
N ASN A 56 -1.51 -4.70 0.55
CA ASN A 56 -2.53 -4.87 -0.47
C ASN A 56 -2.26 -3.89 -1.60
N ILE A 57 -2.45 -4.32 -2.84
CA ILE A 57 -2.37 -3.43 -3.99
C ILE A 57 -3.65 -3.56 -4.82
N ALA A 58 -3.97 -2.52 -5.56
CA ALA A 58 -5.11 -2.52 -6.47
C ALA A 58 -4.85 -1.53 -7.60
N ALA A 59 -5.40 -1.79 -8.77
CA ALA A 59 -5.23 -0.92 -9.91
C ALA A 59 -6.48 -0.94 -10.78
N GLY A 60 -6.78 0.21 -11.38
CA GLY A 60 -7.90 0.32 -12.30
C GLY A 60 -8.63 1.64 -12.13
N LEU A 61 -9.14 2.17 -13.24
CA LEU A 61 -9.84 3.45 -13.24
C LEU A 61 -11.14 3.38 -12.40
N SER A 62 -11.79 2.23 -12.36
CA SER A 62 -12.99 2.05 -11.54
C SER A 62 -12.72 2.12 -10.03
N LEU A 63 -11.45 2.06 -9.63
CA LEU A 63 -11.05 2.12 -8.23
C LEU A 63 -10.51 3.49 -7.86
N SER A 64 -11.11 4.56 -8.36
CA SER A 64 -10.62 5.91 -8.12
C SER A 64 -11.02 6.46 -6.75
N SER A 65 -11.96 5.85 -6.04
CA SER A 65 -12.38 6.29 -4.71
C SER A 65 -11.92 5.32 -3.62
N VAL A 66 -11.79 5.83 -2.40
CA VAL A 66 -11.45 5.00 -1.24
C VAL A 66 -12.49 3.90 -1.05
N SER A 67 -13.77 4.24 -1.16
CA SER A 67 -14.85 3.27 -1.00
C SER A 67 -14.73 2.12 -2.00
N ALA A 68 -14.47 2.43 -3.26
CA ALA A 68 -14.36 1.42 -4.31
C ALA A 68 -13.19 0.46 -4.06
N VAL A 69 -12.02 0.99 -3.70
CA VAL A 69 -10.85 0.15 -3.50
C VAL A 69 -10.99 -0.71 -2.23
N VAL A 70 -11.56 -0.16 -1.17
CA VAL A 70 -11.77 -0.94 0.06
C VAL A 70 -12.76 -2.07 -0.20
N GLN A 71 -13.84 -1.81 -0.92
CA GLN A 71 -14.79 -2.85 -1.29
C GLN A 71 -14.15 -3.96 -2.11
N ALA A 72 -13.26 -3.59 -3.04
CA ALA A 72 -12.54 -4.56 -3.85
C ALA A 72 -11.64 -5.45 -2.99
N TRP A 73 -10.93 -4.86 -2.03
CA TRP A 73 -10.07 -5.62 -1.13
C TRP A 73 -10.88 -6.53 -0.20
N VAL A 74 -11.97 -6.02 0.35
CA VAL A 74 -12.83 -6.82 1.24
C VAL A 74 -13.43 -8.01 0.49
N GLY A 75 -13.80 -7.82 -0.78
CA GLY A 75 -14.36 -8.88 -1.60
C GLY A 75 -13.36 -9.92 -2.09
N SER A 76 -12.06 -9.72 -1.87
CA SER A 76 -11.02 -10.65 -2.29
C SER A 76 -10.46 -11.38 -1.07
N PRO A 77 -10.52 -12.72 -0.99
CA PRO A 77 -10.10 -13.45 0.22
C PRO A 77 -8.69 -13.14 0.68
N GLY A 78 -7.74 -13.06 -0.23
CA GLY A 78 -6.35 -12.77 0.13
C GLY A 78 -6.15 -11.36 0.67
N HIS A 79 -6.77 -10.38 0.04
CA HIS A 79 -6.68 -8.98 0.50
C HIS A 79 -7.46 -8.79 1.81
N CYS A 80 -8.62 -9.42 1.93
CA CYS A 80 -9.41 -9.35 3.14
C CYS A 80 -8.65 -9.97 4.33
N ALA A 81 -7.92 -11.05 4.10
CA ALA A 81 -7.10 -11.66 5.17
C ALA A 81 -6.09 -10.68 5.73
N ASN A 82 -5.45 -9.87 4.89
CA ASN A 82 -4.53 -8.82 5.36
C ASN A 82 -5.25 -7.78 6.21
N LEU A 83 -6.44 -7.34 5.77
CA LEU A 83 -7.22 -6.36 6.51
C LEU A 83 -7.62 -6.86 7.91
N MET A 84 -7.82 -8.16 8.05
CA MET A 84 -8.30 -8.77 9.29
C MET A 84 -7.21 -9.33 10.20
N ARG A 85 -5.94 -9.25 9.79
CA ARG A 85 -4.86 -9.82 10.60
C ARG A 85 -4.65 -9.01 11.87
N SER A 86 -4.76 -9.69 12.99
CA SER A 86 -4.63 -9.04 14.30
C SER A 86 -3.20 -8.66 14.65
N ASN A 87 -2.20 -9.20 13.96
CA ASN A 87 -0.81 -8.85 14.22
C ASN A 87 -0.39 -7.52 13.58
N TYR A 88 -1.19 -6.94 12.70
CA TYR A 88 -0.95 -5.60 12.19
C TYR A 88 -1.67 -4.60 13.06
N THR A 89 -0.97 -3.55 13.49
CA THR A 89 -1.53 -2.53 14.36
C THR A 89 -1.52 -1.14 13.73
N GLU A 90 -0.86 -1.00 12.59
CA GLU A 90 -0.75 0.28 11.89
C GLU A 90 -0.94 0.09 10.40
N ILE A 91 -1.34 1.16 9.72
CA ILE A 91 -1.64 1.12 8.30
C ILE A 91 -1.28 2.46 7.65
N GLY A 92 -0.78 2.39 6.44
CA GLY A 92 -0.62 3.55 5.58
C GLY A 92 -1.08 3.19 4.18
N ALA A 93 -1.70 4.13 3.49
CA ALA A 93 -2.20 3.88 2.15
C ALA A 93 -2.00 5.12 1.28
N SER A 94 -1.81 4.90 -0.02
CA SER A 94 -1.66 5.98 -0.98
C SER A 94 -2.13 5.56 -2.35
N LYS A 95 -2.63 6.53 -3.09
CA LYS A 95 -3.07 6.37 -4.47
C LYS A 95 -2.21 7.26 -5.36
N PHE A 96 -1.86 6.78 -6.56
CA PHE A 96 -1.26 7.61 -7.58
C PHE A 96 -1.86 7.29 -8.93
N SER A 97 -2.09 8.32 -9.73
CA SER A 97 -2.70 8.19 -11.05
C SER A 97 -1.70 8.58 -12.13
N ASN A 98 -1.65 7.80 -13.20
CA ASN A 98 -0.92 8.13 -14.40
C ASN A 98 -1.74 7.69 -15.61
N PRO A 99 -2.41 8.63 -16.31
CA PRO A 99 -3.28 8.28 -17.45
C PRO A 99 -2.55 7.59 -18.59
N ALA A 100 -1.24 7.73 -18.68
CA ALA A 100 -0.44 7.06 -19.70
C ALA A 100 -0.16 5.60 -19.40
N SER A 101 -0.42 5.13 -18.17
CA SER A 101 -0.21 3.74 -17.79
C SER A 101 -1.42 2.88 -18.12
N ASN A 102 -1.24 1.55 -18.09
CA ASN A 102 -2.29 0.61 -18.47
C ASN A 102 -3.55 0.72 -17.60
N TYR A 103 -3.39 0.95 -16.29
CA TYR A 103 -4.52 0.94 -15.36
C TYR A 103 -4.90 2.32 -14.85
N ASN A 104 -4.10 3.34 -15.12
CA ASN A 104 -4.31 4.73 -14.72
C ASN A 104 -4.19 4.94 -13.20
N VAL A 105 -5.00 4.27 -12.38
CA VAL A 105 -5.07 4.47 -10.93
C VAL A 105 -4.45 3.28 -10.23
N TYR A 106 -3.53 3.56 -9.30
CA TYR A 106 -2.81 2.52 -8.54
C TYR A 106 -2.87 2.83 -7.05
N TRP A 107 -3.25 1.83 -6.26
CA TRP A 107 -3.33 1.93 -4.81
C TRP A 107 -2.36 0.98 -4.15
N THR A 108 -1.75 1.44 -3.07
CA THR A 108 -0.95 0.60 -2.19
C THR A 108 -1.39 0.83 -0.75
N GLN A 109 -1.60 -0.25 -0.02
CA GLN A 109 -1.95 -0.23 1.39
C GLN A 109 -0.91 -1.06 2.11
N VAL A 110 -0.17 -0.45 3.03
CA VAL A 110 0.90 -1.14 3.76
C VAL A 110 0.48 -1.27 5.21
N PHE A 111 0.53 -2.49 5.70
CA PHE A 111 0.21 -2.81 7.09
C PHE A 111 1.49 -3.05 7.85
N GLY A 112 1.50 -2.69 9.13
CA GLY A 112 2.68 -2.91 9.92
C GLY A 112 2.38 -3.17 11.39
N ARG A 113 3.34 -3.87 12.01
CA ARG A 113 3.44 -3.98 13.45
C ARG A 113 4.83 -3.51 13.83
N PRO A 114 4.96 -2.48 14.68
CA PRO A 114 6.27 -1.98 15.09
C PRO A 114 7.03 -3.06 15.87
N ARG A 115 8.34 -2.98 15.78
CA ARG A 115 9.21 -3.83 16.56
C ARG A 115 9.24 -3.42 18.02
#